data_0fb445096f2ad25ad0a2309dd284e341
#
_entry.id   0fb445096f2ad25ad0a2309dd284e341
#
_cell.length_a   1.000
_cell.length_b   1.000
_cell.length_c   1.000
_cell.angle_alpha   90.00
_cell.angle_beta   90.00
_cell.angle_gamma   90.00
#
_symmetry.space_group_name_H-M   'P 1'
#
loop_
_entity.id
_entity.type
_entity.pdbx_description
1 polymer ?
#
loop_
_entity_poly.entity_id
_entity_poly.type
_entity_poly.pdbx_seq_one_letter_code
_entity_poly.pdbx_strand_id
1 'polypeptide(L)'
;MSIVIFGDDFAFPEGDAATNRIHTYAKGFIENGIHVHVICFANVYNADTAGSINGINYYHPFGERTRSKFLIIRTWHKFTKHFKTFSLLLRIHKSDPVMAINSWTQSLTCQLYIYLLARLIRIRLVSERSEHPLRKYQGSSSRIMVGEIKSYLGSKLCDGILCISQYLIEFYAARGIKRKKLFLVPSTVDTDRFKIKTESPLQYDYILYCGTLTILKDGVDILIKSFAILSKRFPDIQLVLIGKANTLENDTLLKRLVSDLHLSDRVVFTGQISRNEVPSYLTNAKILALARPASIVAEAGFPSKLTEYLSTGIPIVVTAVGEIPVYLKDGSNAFLCEPDNPEIFAEKLLFVLDNYSNALDIARNGQKLTETTFNYRFQAKRIEEFIKTL
;
A
#
# COMPACT_ATOMS: atom_id res chain seq x y z
N MET A 1 24.04 2.06 12.87
CA MET A 1 22.75 2.17 13.57
C MET A 1 21.66 1.72 12.62
N SER A 2 20.70 0.92 13.08
CA SER A 2 19.73 0.29 12.20
C SER A 2 18.27 0.44 12.67
N ILE A 3 17.35 0.16 11.76
CA ILE A 3 15.90 -0.01 11.99
C ILE A 3 15.51 -1.42 11.59
N VAL A 4 14.71 -2.07 12.43
CA VAL A 4 14.13 -3.38 12.13
C VAL A 4 12.66 -3.22 11.76
N ILE A 5 12.27 -3.54 10.52
CA ILE A 5 10.88 -3.66 10.10
C ILE A 5 10.43 -5.09 10.38
N PHE A 6 9.43 -5.27 11.23
CA PHE A 6 9.07 -6.57 11.76
C PHE A 6 7.56 -6.80 11.73
N GLY A 7 7.10 -7.88 11.13
CA GLY A 7 5.67 -8.21 11.14
C GLY A 7 5.26 -9.47 10.41
N ASP A 8 3.97 -9.74 10.47
CA ASP A 8 3.29 -10.86 9.84
C ASP A 8 2.21 -10.41 8.82
N ASP A 9 2.08 -9.11 8.57
CA ASP A 9 1.03 -8.52 7.73
C ASP A 9 1.60 -8.00 6.37
N PHE A 10 2.75 -8.53 5.95
CA PHE A 10 3.39 -8.27 4.66
C PHE A 10 4.22 -9.47 4.19
N ALA A 11 4.49 -9.53 2.89
CA ALA A 11 5.51 -10.39 2.28
C ALA A 11 6.73 -9.54 1.89
N PHE A 12 7.93 -10.13 1.81
CA PHE A 12 9.15 -9.45 1.36
C PHE A 12 10.15 -10.49 0.81
N PRO A 13 10.90 -10.23 -0.25
CA PRO A 13 11.05 -8.95 -0.96
C PRO A 13 9.93 -8.64 -1.97
N GLU A 14 9.08 -9.60 -2.32
CA GLU A 14 7.98 -9.42 -3.24
C GLU A 14 6.64 -9.48 -2.50
N GLY A 15 5.67 -8.67 -2.95
CA GLY A 15 4.35 -8.59 -2.33
C GLY A 15 3.50 -7.46 -2.88
N ASP A 16 2.66 -6.93 -2.02
CA ASP A 16 1.64 -5.92 -2.32
C ASP A 16 2.04 -4.48 -1.92
N ALA A 17 1.03 -3.64 -1.68
CA ALA A 17 1.19 -2.25 -1.27
C ALA A 17 2.02 -2.08 0.02
N ALA A 18 1.91 -2.99 0.98
CA ALA A 18 2.70 -2.96 2.20
C ALA A 18 4.18 -3.17 1.89
N THR A 19 4.49 -4.12 1.02
CA THR A 19 5.86 -4.39 0.54
C THR A 19 6.46 -3.19 -0.19
N ASN A 20 5.69 -2.54 -1.08
CA ASN A 20 6.13 -1.32 -1.77
C ASN A 20 6.45 -0.21 -0.77
N ARG A 21 5.62 -0.02 0.26
CA ARG A 21 5.86 0.98 1.30
C ARG A 21 7.11 0.66 2.14
N ILE A 22 7.35 -0.62 2.44
CA ILE A 22 8.57 -1.08 3.12
C ILE A 22 9.81 -0.78 2.26
N HIS A 23 9.77 -1.07 0.96
CA HIS A 23 10.88 -0.74 0.05
C HIS A 23 11.20 0.76 0.03
N THR A 24 10.18 1.62 -0.02
CA THR A 24 10.41 3.08 -0.04
C THR A 24 10.93 3.59 1.30
N TYR A 25 10.44 3.09 2.44
CA TYR A 25 10.97 3.43 3.75
C TYR A 25 12.42 2.98 3.88
N ALA A 26 12.70 1.71 3.55
CA ALA A 26 14.02 1.13 3.65
C ALA A 26 15.05 1.88 2.77
N LYS A 27 14.68 2.18 1.50
CA LYS A 27 15.52 2.98 0.61
C LYS A 27 15.83 4.35 1.23
N GLY A 28 14.83 5.03 1.77
CA GLY A 28 15.01 6.33 2.40
C GLY A 28 15.89 6.28 3.67
N PHE A 29 15.73 5.27 4.50
CA PHE A 29 16.61 5.07 5.67
C PHE A 29 18.06 4.79 5.25
N ILE A 30 18.26 3.91 4.25
CA ILE A 30 19.60 3.57 3.77
C ILE A 30 20.30 4.81 3.20
N GLU A 31 19.60 5.64 2.42
CA GLU A 31 20.16 6.88 1.89
C GLU A 31 20.47 7.92 2.99
N ASN A 32 19.79 7.83 4.14
CA ASN A 32 20.11 8.61 5.34
C ASN A 32 21.19 7.95 6.23
N GLY A 33 21.85 6.89 5.77
CA GLY A 33 22.93 6.21 6.49
C GLY A 33 22.46 5.26 7.60
N ILE A 34 21.19 4.83 7.57
CA ILE A 34 20.59 3.91 8.54
C ILE A 34 20.43 2.53 7.86
N HIS A 35 21.01 1.49 8.42
CA HIS A 35 20.82 0.14 7.91
C HIS A 35 19.39 -0.36 8.17
N VAL A 36 18.89 -1.21 7.29
CA VAL A 36 17.53 -1.76 7.42
C VAL A 36 17.54 -3.28 7.40
N HIS A 37 16.86 -3.84 8.39
CA HIS A 37 16.60 -5.28 8.48
C HIS A 37 15.10 -5.53 8.46
N VAL A 38 14.64 -6.43 7.59
CA VAL A 38 13.22 -6.80 7.46
C VAL A 38 13.03 -8.21 8.01
N ILE A 39 12.22 -8.38 9.04
CA ILE A 39 11.89 -9.69 9.63
C ILE A 39 10.44 -10.05 9.25
N CYS A 40 10.30 -10.98 8.31
CA CYS A 40 9.00 -11.52 7.88
C CYS A 40 8.56 -12.60 8.84
N PHE A 41 7.62 -12.29 9.73
CA PHE A 41 7.19 -13.20 10.79
C PHE A 41 6.00 -14.09 10.38
N ALA A 42 5.48 -13.95 9.17
CA ALA A 42 4.46 -14.85 8.63
C ALA A 42 4.98 -16.31 8.50
N ASN A 43 4.07 -17.27 8.58
CA ASN A 43 4.41 -18.68 8.38
C ASN A 43 4.38 -19.01 6.88
N VAL A 44 5.40 -18.57 6.14
CA VAL A 44 5.54 -18.81 4.71
C VAL A 44 6.41 -20.03 4.48
N TYR A 45 5.93 -20.99 3.69
CA TYR A 45 6.69 -22.17 3.28
C TYR A 45 7.50 -21.86 2.02
N ASN A 46 8.63 -22.54 1.88
CA ASN A 46 9.52 -22.42 0.71
C ASN A 46 10.06 -21.00 0.44
N ALA A 47 10.11 -20.15 1.46
CA ALA A 47 10.77 -18.86 1.37
C ALA A 47 12.27 -19.02 1.71
N ASP A 48 13.11 -18.19 1.08
CA ASP A 48 14.52 -18.09 1.47
C ASP A 48 14.61 -17.63 2.91
N THR A 49 15.45 -18.30 3.70
CA THR A 49 15.58 -18.01 5.15
C THR A 49 16.18 -16.64 5.42
N ALA A 50 17.02 -16.14 4.54
CA ALA A 50 17.61 -14.80 4.57
C ALA A 50 18.12 -14.40 3.19
N GLY A 51 18.21 -13.09 2.95
CA GLY A 51 18.77 -12.52 1.73
C GLY A 51 19.01 -11.02 1.87
N SER A 52 19.50 -10.41 0.79
CA SER A 52 19.69 -8.97 0.69
C SER A 52 19.24 -8.47 -0.69
N ILE A 53 18.54 -7.34 -0.72
CA ILE A 53 18.11 -6.68 -1.95
C ILE A 53 18.25 -5.16 -1.77
N ASN A 54 18.95 -4.48 -2.67
CA ASN A 54 19.16 -3.02 -2.64
C ASN A 54 19.65 -2.49 -1.26
N GLY A 55 20.53 -3.24 -0.59
CA GLY A 55 21.05 -2.89 0.74
C GLY A 55 20.10 -3.22 1.90
N ILE A 56 18.93 -3.79 1.65
CA ILE A 56 17.96 -4.23 2.66
C ILE A 56 18.21 -5.69 2.98
N ASN A 57 18.60 -6.00 4.22
CA ASN A 57 18.71 -7.37 4.68
C ASN A 57 17.35 -7.90 5.12
N TYR A 58 16.93 -9.07 4.66
CA TYR A 58 15.66 -9.66 5.05
C TYR A 58 15.80 -11.10 5.56
N TYR A 59 14.85 -11.50 6.40
CA TYR A 59 14.87 -12.77 7.11
C TYR A 59 13.48 -13.37 7.22
N HIS A 60 13.38 -14.70 7.02
CA HIS A 60 12.18 -15.49 7.26
C HIS A 60 12.44 -16.53 8.35
N PRO A 61 12.28 -16.19 9.64
CA PRO A 61 12.64 -17.07 10.75
C PRO A 61 11.85 -18.38 10.81
N PHE A 62 10.70 -18.46 10.15
CA PHE A 62 9.92 -19.70 10.05
C PHE A 62 10.73 -20.78 9.34
N GLY A 63 11.32 -20.49 8.17
CA GLY A 63 12.36 -21.29 7.50
C GLY A 63 11.96 -22.70 7.06
N GLU A 64 10.67 -23.00 6.97
CA GLU A 64 10.17 -24.34 6.61
C GLU A 64 9.88 -24.42 5.12
N ARG A 65 10.38 -25.45 4.45
CA ARG A 65 10.16 -25.66 3.01
C ARG A 65 8.78 -26.25 2.69
N THR A 66 8.34 -27.20 3.51
CA THR A 66 7.09 -27.94 3.27
C THR A 66 6.22 -28.00 4.53
N ARG A 67 4.92 -28.07 4.33
CA ARG A 67 3.96 -28.21 5.43
C ARG A 67 3.89 -29.66 5.90
N SER A 68 4.34 -29.94 7.11
CA SER A 68 4.23 -31.27 7.72
C SER A 68 2.76 -31.73 7.82
N LYS A 69 2.53 -33.02 7.61
CA LYS A 69 1.22 -33.66 7.83
C LYS A 69 0.87 -33.71 9.33
N PHE A 70 1.86 -33.81 10.22
CA PHE A 70 1.69 -33.93 11.67
C PHE A 70 1.47 -32.59 12.36
N LEU A 71 0.38 -32.46 13.12
CA LEU A 71 0.00 -31.23 13.85
C LEU A 71 1.08 -30.83 14.87
N ILE A 72 1.65 -31.80 15.59
CA ILE A 72 2.69 -31.56 16.60
C ILE A 72 3.91 -30.88 15.97
N ILE A 73 4.39 -31.38 14.84
CA ILE A 73 5.53 -30.82 14.12
C ILE A 73 5.22 -29.37 13.66
N ARG A 74 4.01 -29.14 13.14
CA ARG A 74 3.59 -27.79 12.74
C ARG A 74 3.56 -26.81 13.92
N THR A 75 3.12 -27.28 15.08
CA THR A 75 3.11 -26.48 16.31
C THR A 75 4.52 -26.21 16.81
N TRP A 76 5.39 -27.21 16.75
CA TRP A 76 6.80 -27.09 17.09
C TRP A 76 7.53 -26.05 16.19
N HIS A 77 7.33 -26.10 14.89
CA HIS A 77 7.91 -25.09 13.95
C HIS A 77 7.41 -23.67 14.27
N LYS A 78 6.14 -23.49 14.61
CA LYS A 78 5.61 -22.19 15.04
C LYS A 78 6.26 -21.72 16.35
N PHE A 79 6.52 -22.62 17.27
CA PHE A 79 7.16 -22.30 18.53
C PHE A 79 8.65 -21.96 18.36
N THR A 80 9.41 -22.78 17.63
CA THR A 80 10.83 -22.55 17.37
C THR A 80 11.09 -21.26 16.60
N LYS A 81 10.14 -20.82 15.74
CA LYS A 81 10.21 -19.52 15.06
C LYS A 81 10.44 -18.37 16.04
N HIS A 82 9.77 -18.36 17.18
CA HIS A 82 9.92 -17.29 18.18
C HIS A 82 11.35 -17.25 18.74
N PHE A 83 11.94 -18.38 19.06
CA PHE A 83 13.33 -18.44 19.52
C PHE A 83 14.34 -18.04 18.43
N LYS A 84 14.13 -18.53 17.20
CA LYS A 84 14.95 -18.13 16.04
C LYS A 84 14.91 -16.62 15.85
N THR A 85 13.72 -16.01 15.95
CA THR A 85 13.55 -14.55 15.81
C THR A 85 14.21 -13.77 16.92
N PHE A 86 14.06 -14.21 18.18
CA PHE A 86 14.74 -13.59 19.32
C PHE A 86 16.26 -13.63 19.17
N SER A 87 16.82 -14.80 18.88
CA SER A 87 18.27 -14.95 18.64
C SER A 87 18.76 -14.10 17.46
N LEU A 88 17.99 -14.03 16.38
CA LEU A 88 18.28 -13.18 15.23
C LEU A 88 18.32 -11.70 15.61
N LEU A 89 17.31 -11.22 16.33
CA LEU A 89 17.21 -9.81 16.74
C LEU A 89 18.35 -9.42 17.69
N LEU A 90 18.71 -10.29 18.62
CA LEU A 90 19.87 -10.08 19.49
C LEU A 90 21.19 -10.02 18.70
N ARG A 91 21.36 -10.89 17.70
CA ARG A 91 22.55 -10.89 16.84
C ARG A 91 22.63 -9.58 16.04
N ILE A 92 21.51 -9.15 15.42
CA ILE A 92 21.43 -7.88 14.70
C ILE A 92 21.79 -6.74 15.64
N HIS A 93 21.15 -6.64 16.81
CA HIS A 93 21.38 -5.54 17.76
C HIS A 93 22.81 -5.48 18.28
N LYS A 94 23.47 -6.64 18.43
CA LYS A 94 24.87 -6.72 18.87
C LYS A 94 25.85 -6.27 17.78
N SER A 95 25.60 -6.62 16.53
CA SER A 95 26.47 -6.25 15.39
C SER A 95 26.19 -4.84 14.87
N ASP A 96 24.93 -4.41 14.89
CA ASP A 96 24.45 -3.12 14.39
C ASP A 96 23.34 -2.60 15.31
N PRO A 97 23.64 -1.65 16.20
CA PRO A 97 22.70 -1.19 17.22
C PRO A 97 21.36 -0.72 16.61
N VAL A 98 20.29 -1.43 16.97
CA VAL A 98 18.92 -1.15 16.52
C VAL A 98 18.34 0.01 17.32
N MET A 99 17.95 1.09 16.66
CA MET A 99 17.33 2.26 17.30
C MET A 99 15.83 2.08 17.53
N ALA A 100 15.16 1.36 16.64
CA ALA A 100 13.73 1.09 16.74
C ALA A 100 13.31 -0.18 15.98
N ILE A 101 12.23 -0.79 16.46
CA ILE A 101 11.45 -1.77 15.70
C ILE A 101 10.22 -1.07 15.14
N ASN A 102 10.03 -1.10 13.81
CA ASN A 102 8.80 -0.69 13.15
C ASN A 102 7.91 -1.92 12.95
N SER A 103 6.86 -2.06 13.76
CA SER A 103 5.99 -3.24 13.73
C SER A 103 4.87 -3.12 12.70
N TRP A 104 4.71 -4.17 11.89
CA TRP A 104 3.69 -4.32 10.86
C TRP A 104 2.83 -5.54 11.15
N THR A 105 1.86 -5.40 12.04
CA THR A 105 0.96 -6.48 12.44
C THR A 105 -0.38 -5.94 12.93
N GLN A 106 -1.45 -6.66 12.63
CA GLN A 106 -2.77 -6.46 13.21
C GLN A 106 -3.09 -7.52 14.27
N SER A 107 -2.21 -8.51 14.45
CA SER A 107 -2.33 -9.56 15.47
C SER A 107 -1.87 -9.05 16.83
N LEU A 108 -2.78 -9.03 17.82
CA LEU A 108 -2.43 -8.62 19.18
C LEU A 108 -1.35 -9.53 19.79
N THR A 109 -1.38 -10.84 19.50
CA THR A 109 -0.36 -11.79 19.99
C THR A 109 1.01 -11.53 19.39
N CYS A 110 1.08 -11.23 18.08
CA CYS A 110 2.31 -10.85 17.43
C CYS A 110 2.81 -9.49 17.97
N GLN A 111 1.92 -8.51 18.14
CA GLN A 111 2.28 -7.21 18.71
C GLN A 111 2.81 -7.33 20.14
N LEU A 112 2.18 -8.18 20.97
CA LEU A 112 2.66 -8.45 22.34
C LEU A 112 4.04 -9.11 22.33
N TYR A 113 4.27 -10.08 21.44
CA TYR A 113 5.57 -10.70 21.28
C TYR A 113 6.65 -9.68 20.89
N ILE A 114 6.38 -8.84 19.88
CA ILE A 114 7.32 -7.78 19.45
C ILE A 114 7.57 -6.80 20.61
N TYR A 115 6.53 -6.43 21.36
CA TYR A 115 6.65 -5.56 22.53
C TYR A 115 7.58 -6.15 23.59
N LEU A 116 7.40 -7.43 23.93
CA LEU A 116 8.26 -8.10 24.91
C LEU A 116 9.74 -8.14 24.46
N LEU A 117 9.97 -8.43 23.17
CA LEU A 117 11.32 -8.37 22.59
C LEU A 117 11.92 -6.96 22.70
N ALA A 118 11.15 -5.93 22.30
CA ALA A 118 11.61 -4.55 22.33
C ALA A 118 11.96 -4.09 23.76
N ARG A 119 11.15 -4.48 24.76
CA ARG A 119 11.42 -4.16 26.18
C ARG A 119 12.64 -4.91 26.73
N LEU A 120 12.80 -6.18 26.39
CA LEU A 120 13.90 -7.00 26.84
C LEU A 120 15.27 -6.46 26.38
N ILE A 121 15.32 -5.95 25.16
CA ILE A 121 16.56 -5.39 24.56
C ILE A 121 16.60 -3.85 24.57
N ARG A 122 15.63 -3.20 25.24
CA ARG A 122 15.55 -1.74 25.43
C ARG A 122 15.51 -0.94 24.12
N ILE A 123 14.79 -1.44 23.12
CA ILE A 123 14.59 -0.80 21.81
C ILE A 123 13.21 -0.12 21.78
N ARG A 124 13.10 1.02 21.12
CA ARG A 124 11.80 1.69 20.86
C ARG A 124 10.93 0.86 19.91
N LEU A 125 9.64 0.85 20.18
CA LEU A 125 8.66 0.16 19.36
C LEU A 125 7.70 1.14 18.71
N VAL A 126 7.76 1.25 17.38
CA VAL A 126 6.88 2.09 16.57
C VAL A 126 6.01 1.20 15.71
N SER A 127 4.69 1.43 15.70
CA SER A 127 3.75 0.60 14.95
C SER A 127 3.25 1.31 13.70
N GLU A 128 3.25 0.61 12.57
CA GLU A 128 2.66 1.09 11.32
C GLU A 128 1.15 0.87 11.29
N ARG A 129 0.38 1.88 10.86
CA ARG A 129 -1.07 1.83 10.68
C ARG A 129 -1.43 2.45 9.33
N SER A 130 -1.62 1.60 8.34
CA SER A 130 -1.91 1.98 6.95
C SER A 130 -3.33 1.64 6.50
N GLU A 131 -4.13 1.00 7.35
CA GLU A 131 -5.51 0.61 7.08
C GLU A 131 -6.38 0.75 8.33
N HIS A 132 -7.71 0.85 8.13
CA HIS A 132 -8.65 0.90 9.24
C HIS A 132 -8.57 -0.39 10.07
N PRO A 133 -8.33 -0.33 11.38
CA PRO A 133 -8.08 -1.51 12.21
C PRO A 133 -9.29 -2.43 12.32
N LEU A 134 -10.49 -1.91 12.12
CA LEU A 134 -11.75 -2.68 12.19
C LEU A 134 -12.16 -3.32 10.85
N ARG A 135 -11.37 -3.13 9.78
CA ARG A 135 -11.67 -3.70 8.46
C ARG A 135 -11.95 -5.20 8.49
N LYS A 136 -11.23 -5.96 9.31
CA LYS A 136 -11.36 -7.42 9.43
C LYS A 136 -12.56 -7.86 10.31
N TYR A 137 -13.24 -6.92 10.97
CA TYR A 137 -14.28 -7.20 11.97
C TYR A 137 -15.69 -6.78 11.54
N GLN A 138 -15.94 -6.69 10.25
CA GLN A 138 -17.24 -6.32 9.70
C GLN A 138 -18.30 -7.39 9.99
N GLY A 139 -19.56 -7.00 10.19
CA GLY A 139 -20.76 -7.83 10.18
C GLY A 139 -21.43 -8.11 11.54
N SER A 140 -20.74 -8.01 12.68
CA SER A 140 -21.35 -8.26 14.00
C SER A 140 -20.80 -7.29 15.04
N SER A 141 -21.70 -6.70 15.84
CA SER A 141 -21.33 -5.75 16.90
C SER A 141 -20.30 -6.33 17.89
N SER A 142 -20.42 -7.60 18.23
CA SER A 142 -19.47 -8.28 19.12
C SER A 142 -18.08 -8.42 18.49
N ARG A 143 -18.00 -8.70 17.18
CA ARG A 143 -16.72 -8.76 16.47
C ARG A 143 -16.07 -7.39 16.37
N ILE A 144 -16.84 -6.35 16.10
CA ILE A 144 -16.35 -4.96 16.07
C ILE A 144 -15.79 -4.59 17.43
N MET A 145 -16.50 -4.83 18.52
CA MET A 145 -16.04 -4.56 19.89
C MET A 145 -14.73 -5.29 20.23
N VAL A 146 -14.61 -6.58 19.89
CA VAL A 146 -13.35 -7.33 20.05
C VAL A 146 -12.22 -6.71 19.22
N GLY A 147 -12.50 -6.26 17.99
CA GLY A 147 -11.55 -5.57 17.13
C GLY A 147 -11.08 -4.24 17.74
N GLU A 148 -11.97 -3.47 18.31
CA GLU A 148 -11.65 -2.21 19.01
C GLU A 148 -10.76 -2.43 20.21
N ILE A 149 -11.10 -3.41 21.08
CA ILE A 149 -10.28 -3.77 22.24
C ILE A 149 -8.88 -4.18 21.80
N LYS A 150 -8.75 -5.06 20.81
CA LYS A 150 -7.44 -5.52 20.29
C LYS A 150 -6.63 -4.37 19.71
N SER A 151 -7.26 -3.49 18.92
CA SER A 151 -6.62 -2.32 18.34
C SER A 151 -6.13 -1.36 19.42
N TYR A 152 -6.95 -1.09 20.43
CA TYR A 152 -6.60 -0.24 21.56
C TYR A 152 -5.43 -0.81 22.37
N LEU A 153 -5.52 -2.07 22.78
CA LEU A 153 -4.45 -2.73 23.55
C LEU A 153 -3.15 -2.78 22.76
N GLY A 154 -3.21 -3.17 21.48
CA GLY A 154 -2.02 -3.18 20.61
C GLY A 154 -1.37 -1.81 20.46
N SER A 155 -2.16 -0.74 20.43
CA SER A 155 -1.66 0.64 20.31
C SER A 155 -1.03 1.15 21.62
N LYS A 156 -1.50 0.68 22.77
CA LYS A 156 -0.89 1.00 24.08
C LYS A 156 0.49 0.38 24.27
N LEU A 157 0.77 -0.73 23.60
CA LEU A 157 2.06 -1.41 23.65
C LEU A 157 3.17 -0.67 22.89
N CYS A 158 2.84 0.35 22.08
CA CYS A 158 3.81 1.06 21.25
C CYS A 158 4.29 2.36 21.92
N ASP A 159 5.53 2.74 21.63
CA ASP A 159 6.09 4.05 21.99
C ASP A 159 5.58 5.12 21.03
N GLY A 160 5.46 4.79 19.72
CA GLY A 160 4.91 5.64 18.68
C GLY A 160 4.07 4.87 17.68
N ILE A 161 3.24 5.58 16.91
CA ILE A 161 2.37 5.02 15.86
C ILE A 161 2.51 5.89 14.61
N LEU A 162 2.90 5.28 13.50
CA LEU A 162 2.91 5.90 12.18
C LEU A 162 1.54 5.68 11.52
N CYS A 163 0.81 6.74 11.25
CA CYS A 163 -0.51 6.71 10.63
C CYS A 163 -0.41 7.20 9.19
N ILE A 164 -1.02 6.47 8.25
CA ILE A 164 -1.03 6.86 6.83
C ILE A 164 -1.96 8.06 6.56
N SER A 165 -2.91 8.34 7.44
CA SER A 165 -3.97 9.33 7.26
C SER A 165 -4.22 10.14 8.54
N GLN A 166 -4.72 11.36 8.38
CA GLN A 166 -5.21 12.17 9.47
C GLN A 166 -6.42 11.51 10.16
N TYR A 167 -7.26 10.82 9.37
CA TYR A 167 -8.35 10.02 9.92
C TYR A 167 -7.86 9.02 10.97
N LEU A 168 -6.78 8.29 10.72
CA LEU A 168 -6.22 7.33 11.68
C LEU A 168 -5.62 8.02 12.91
N ILE A 169 -5.03 9.20 12.76
CA ILE A 169 -4.57 10.00 13.91
C ILE A 169 -5.76 10.34 14.82
N GLU A 170 -6.84 10.88 14.26
CA GLU A 170 -8.04 11.21 15.03
C GLU A 170 -8.71 9.97 15.63
N PHE A 171 -8.75 8.87 14.86
CA PHE A 171 -9.27 7.59 15.34
C PHE A 171 -8.55 7.09 16.61
N TYR A 172 -7.21 7.13 16.64
CA TYR A 172 -6.42 6.68 17.79
C TYR A 172 -6.42 7.74 18.91
N ALA A 173 -6.40 9.01 18.60
CA ALA A 173 -6.49 10.09 19.60
C ALA A 173 -7.82 10.03 20.37
N ALA A 174 -8.95 9.86 19.67
CA ALA A 174 -10.27 9.69 20.27
C ALA A 174 -10.36 8.47 21.21
N ARG A 175 -9.50 7.48 21.02
CA ARG A 175 -9.37 6.29 21.87
C ARG A 175 -8.31 6.42 22.96
N GLY A 176 -7.87 7.63 23.26
CA GLY A 176 -6.98 7.94 24.38
C GLY A 176 -5.50 7.63 24.15
N ILE A 177 -5.07 7.52 22.90
CA ILE A 177 -3.64 7.52 22.56
C ILE A 177 -3.18 8.97 22.52
N LYS A 178 -2.12 9.29 23.26
CA LYS A 178 -1.59 10.66 23.33
C LYS A 178 -1.12 11.13 21.94
N ARG A 179 -1.54 12.32 21.51
CA ARG A 179 -1.19 12.86 20.17
C ARG A 179 0.31 12.89 19.89
N LYS A 180 1.15 13.12 20.88
CA LYS A 180 2.61 13.07 20.75
C LYS A 180 3.18 11.70 20.34
N LYS A 181 2.39 10.62 20.47
CA LYS A 181 2.74 9.28 20.01
C LYS A 181 2.24 8.99 18.59
N LEU A 182 1.45 9.86 18.01
CA LEU A 182 0.83 9.69 16.70
C LEU A 182 1.58 10.55 15.68
N PHE A 183 1.98 9.96 14.58
CA PHE A 183 2.75 10.65 13.56
C PHE A 183 2.21 10.36 12.16
N LEU A 184 1.89 11.42 11.40
CA LEU A 184 1.39 11.29 10.04
C LEU A 184 2.54 11.01 9.08
N VAL A 185 2.46 9.86 8.42
CA VAL A 185 3.36 9.49 7.32
C VAL A 185 2.50 9.11 6.12
N PRO A 186 2.30 9.99 5.15
CA PRO A 186 1.53 9.68 3.95
C PRO A 186 2.17 8.55 3.15
N SER A 187 1.50 8.08 2.11
CA SER A 187 2.09 7.11 1.19
C SER A 187 3.37 7.67 0.58
N THR A 188 4.35 6.82 0.36
CA THR A 188 5.66 7.20 -0.20
C THR A 188 5.89 6.51 -1.54
N VAL A 189 6.65 7.17 -2.41
CA VAL A 189 6.99 6.63 -3.73
C VAL A 189 8.47 6.81 -4.04
N ASP A 190 9.03 5.82 -4.72
CA ASP A 190 10.35 5.89 -5.35
C ASP A 190 10.19 6.39 -6.79
N THR A 191 10.40 7.69 -6.97
CA THR A 191 10.25 8.36 -8.28
C THR A 191 11.26 7.90 -9.30
N ASP A 192 12.43 7.38 -8.87
CA ASP A 192 13.49 6.95 -9.80
C ASP A 192 13.00 5.82 -10.73
N ARG A 193 12.02 5.03 -10.28
CA ARG A 193 11.39 3.97 -11.07
C ARG A 193 10.64 4.48 -12.32
N PHE A 194 10.21 5.75 -12.31
CA PHE A 194 9.36 6.34 -13.36
C PHE A 194 10.11 7.36 -14.23
N LYS A 195 11.41 7.61 -13.98
CA LYS A 195 12.23 8.56 -14.75
C LYS A 195 12.67 8.03 -16.11
N ILE A 196 12.78 6.71 -16.24
CA ILE A 196 13.24 6.09 -17.49
C ILE A 196 12.03 6.00 -18.43
N LYS A 197 12.10 6.73 -19.54
CA LYS A 197 11.14 6.55 -20.63
C LYS A 197 11.39 5.18 -21.27
N THR A 198 10.37 4.37 -21.23
CA THR A 198 10.33 3.07 -21.92
C THR A 198 9.33 3.16 -23.07
N GLU A 199 9.53 2.32 -24.08
CA GLU A 199 8.52 2.16 -25.14
C GLU A 199 7.20 1.64 -24.55
N SER A 200 6.09 2.01 -25.19
CA SER A 200 4.78 1.51 -24.79
C SER A 200 4.73 -0.01 -24.95
N PRO A 201 4.29 -0.75 -23.93
CA PRO A 201 4.10 -2.18 -24.05
C PRO A 201 2.89 -2.54 -24.94
N LEU A 202 2.09 -1.55 -25.32
CA LEU A 202 0.87 -1.72 -26.11
C LEU A 202 0.87 -0.78 -27.32
N GLN A 203 0.28 -1.25 -28.44
CA GLN A 203 0.26 -0.55 -29.74
C GLN A 203 -0.93 0.41 -29.89
N TYR A 204 -1.68 0.68 -28.81
CA TYR A 204 -2.89 1.51 -28.82
C TYR A 204 -2.93 2.42 -27.58
N ASP A 205 -3.71 3.49 -27.68
CA ASP A 205 -3.98 4.38 -26.56
C ASP A 205 -4.86 3.71 -25.50
N TYR A 206 -4.57 3.93 -24.22
CA TYR A 206 -5.33 3.27 -23.16
C TYR A 206 -5.50 4.14 -21.90
N ILE A 207 -6.61 3.87 -21.20
CA ILE A 207 -6.84 4.26 -19.82
C ILE A 207 -6.40 3.10 -18.94
N LEU A 208 -5.68 3.38 -17.87
CA LEU A 208 -5.06 2.33 -17.06
C LEU A 208 -5.52 2.38 -15.60
N TYR A 209 -5.85 1.21 -15.08
CA TYR A 209 -5.86 0.92 -13.65
C TYR A 209 -4.80 -0.13 -13.33
N CYS A 210 -4.00 0.09 -12.26
CA CYS A 210 -3.00 -0.86 -11.79
C CYS A 210 -3.16 -1.14 -10.30
N GLY A 211 -3.43 -2.39 -9.95
CA GLY A 211 -3.58 -2.84 -8.55
C GLY A 211 -4.47 -4.07 -8.41
N THR A 212 -4.77 -4.46 -7.18
CA THR A 212 -5.71 -5.55 -6.94
C THR A 212 -7.10 -5.16 -7.47
N LEU A 213 -7.69 -6.00 -8.32
CA LEU A 213 -9.01 -5.72 -8.90
C LEU A 213 -10.09 -5.97 -7.84
N THR A 214 -10.56 -4.88 -7.21
CA THR A 214 -11.56 -4.93 -6.15
C THR A 214 -12.74 -4.02 -6.45
N ILE A 215 -13.95 -4.51 -6.22
CA ILE A 215 -15.19 -3.72 -6.34
C ILE A 215 -15.29 -2.77 -5.13
N LEU A 216 -15.31 -3.31 -3.92
CA LEU A 216 -15.59 -2.56 -2.68
C LEU A 216 -14.47 -1.60 -2.23
N LYS A 217 -13.23 -1.78 -2.70
CA LYS A 217 -12.10 -0.94 -2.27
C LYS A 217 -11.67 0.06 -3.31
N ASP A 218 -11.62 -0.36 -4.57
CA ASP A 218 -11.03 0.45 -5.65
C ASP A 218 -12.02 0.76 -6.79
N GLY A 219 -13.26 0.21 -6.76
CA GLY A 219 -14.34 0.56 -7.69
C GLY A 219 -14.04 0.17 -9.15
N VAL A 220 -13.41 -0.99 -9.37
CA VAL A 220 -13.07 -1.42 -10.75
C VAL A 220 -14.33 -1.61 -11.60
N ASP A 221 -15.44 -2.00 -10.99
CA ASP A 221 -16.74 -2.09 -11.68
C ASP A 221 -17.29 -0.71 -12.10
N ILE A 222 -17.11 0.33 -11.26
CA ILE A 222 -17.45 1.71 -11.60
C ILE A 222 -16.61 2.17 -12.79
N LEU A 223 -15.31 1.91 -12.77
CA LEU A 223 -14.41 2.25 -13.87
C LEU A 223 -14.80 1.55 -15.18
N ILE A 224 -15.19 0.26 -15.16
CA ILE A 224 -15.66 -0.46 -16.35
C ILE A 224 -16.95 0.14 -16.88
N LYS A 225 -17.92 0.47 -16.02
CA LYS A 225 -19.18 1.14 -16.40
C LYS A 225 -18.93 2.52 -17.01
N SER A 226 -18.03 3.31 -16.42
CA SER A 226 -17.62 4.61 -16.94
C SER A 226 -16.95 4.49 -18.30
N PHE A 227 -16.11 3.47 -18.48
CA PHE A 227 -15.47 3.20 -19.76
C PHE A 227 -16.49 2.80 -20.84
N ALA A 228 -17.57 2.10 -20.51
CA ALA A 228 -18.65 1.79 -21.44
C ALA A 228 -19.31 3.06 -22.03
N ILE A 229 -19.39 4.13 -21.23
CA ILE A 229 -19.91 5.43 -21.70
C ILE A 229 -18.87 6.10 -22.60
N LEU A 230 -17.63 6.17 -22.15
CA LEU A 230 -16.52 6.81 -22.87
C LEU A 230 -16.24 6.15 -24.23
N SER A 231 -16.27 4.82 -24.29
CA SER A 231 -15.91 4.03 -25.48
C SER A 231 -16.79 4.31 -26.69
N LYS A 232 -18.00 4.84 -26.51
CA LYS A 232 -18.92 5.26 -27.59
C LYS A 232 -18.38 6.47 -28.35
N ARG A 233 -17.64 7.36 -27.69
CA ARG A 233 -17.06 8.56 -28.28
C ARG A 233 -15.60 8.39 -28.72
N PHE A 234 -14.85 7.53 -28.02
CA PHE A 234 -13.45 7.25 -28.31
C PHE A 234 -13.28 5.75 -28.65
N PRO A 235 -13.58 5.34 -29.91
CA PRO A 235 -13.60 3.93 -30.31
C PRO A 235 -12.20 3.27 -30.32
N ASP A 236 -11.13 4.04 -30.38
CA ASP A 236 -9.76 3.50 -30.48
C ASP A 236 -9.06 3.33 -29.12
N ILE A 237 -9.59 3.97 -28.05
CA ILE A 237 -9.02 3.83 -26.70
C ILE A 237 -9.46 2.52 -26.06
N GLN A 238 -8.56 1.86 -25.36
CA GLN A 238 -8.84 0.67 -24.57
C GLN A 238 -8.75 0.94 -23.06
N LEU A 239 -9.41 0.09 -22.26
CA LEU A 239 -9.23 0.05 -20.81
C LEU A 239 -8.31 -1.11 -20.45
N VAL A 240 -7.22 -0.81 -19.79
CA VAL A 240 -6.24 -1.82 -19.33
C VAL A 240 -6.32 -1.95 -17.81
N LEU A 241 -6.55 -3.16 -17.34
CA LEU A 241 -6.68 -3.51 -15.93
C LEU A 241 -5.52 -4.43 -15.54
N ILE A 242 -4.52 -3.86 -14.87
CA ILE A 242 -3.35 -4.59 -14.39
C ILE A 242 -3.59 -5.08 -12.98
N GLY A 243 -3.42 -6.38 -12.76
CA GLY A 243 -3.51 -7.04 -11.47
C GLY A 243 -4.45 -8.24 -11.46
N LYS A 244 -4.61 -8.84 -10.29
CA LYS A 244 -5.53 -9.95 -10.06
C LYS A 244 -6.69 -9.52 -9.18
N ALA A 245 -7.84 -10.12 -9.38
CA ALA A 245 -8.95 -9.98 -8.46
C ALA A 245 -8.59 -10.61 -7.09
N ASN A 246 -9.09 -10.00 -6.03
CA ASN A 246 -8.84 -10.48 -4.66
C ASN A 246 -9.59 -11.78 -4.33
N THR A 247 -10.66 -12.09 -5.07
CA THR A 247 -11.45 -13.31 -4.96
C THR A 247 -11.87 -13.81 -6.34
N LEU A 248 -12.12 -15.12 -6.46
CA LEU A 248 -12.66 -15.71 -7.70
C LEU A 248 -14.03 -15.12 -8.04
N GLU A 249 -14.85 -14.80 -7.05
CA GLU A 249 -16.14 -14.15 -7.22
C GLU A 249 -15.99 -12.77 -7.90
N ASN A 250 -15.10 -11.93 -7.40
CA ASN A 250 -14.83 -10.63 -8.03
C ASN A 250 -14.28 -10.77 -9.45
N ASP A 251 -13.42 -11.74 -9.72
CA ASP A 251 -12.91 -12.01 -11.07
C ASP A 251 -14.06 -12.34 -12.04
N THR A 252 -14.95 -13.24 -11.59
CA THR A 252 -16.12 -13.66 -12.37
C THR A 252 -17.08 -12.49 -12.61
N LEU A 253 -17.36 -11.70 -11.57
CA LEU A 253 -18.27 -10.54 -11.66
C LEU A 253 -17.74 -9.47 -12.64
N LEU A 254 -16.44 -9.15 -12.56
CA LEU A 254 -15.84 -8.12 -13.43
C LEU A 254 -15.82 -8.58 -14.90
N LYS A 255 -15.46 -9.83 -15.17
CA LYS A 255 -15.46 -10.39 -16.53
C LYS A 255 -16.87 -10.47 -17.11
N ARG A 256 -17.86 -10.87 -16.30
CA ARG A 256 -19.26 -10.86 -16.69
C ARG A 256 -19.73 -9.43 -17.02
N LEU A 257 -19.41 -8.46 -16.17
CA LEU A 257 -19.76 -7.05 -16.41
C LEU A 257 -19.20 -6.54 -17.75
N VAL A 258 -17.96 -6.88 -18.08
CA VAL A 258 -17.35 -6.54 -19.39
C VAL A 258 -18.12 -7.17 -20.54
N SER A 259 -18.52 -8.44 -20.43
CA SER A 259 -19.32 -9.13 -21.45
C SER A 259 -20.71 -8.53 -21.61
N ASP A 260 -21.40 -8.28 -20.50
CA ASP A 260 -22.76 -7.72 -20.48
C ASP A 260 -22.80 -6.30 -21.09
N LEU A 261 -21.71 -5.56 -20.99
CA LEU A 261 -21.54 -4.23 -21.59
C LEU A 261 -20.96 -4.27 -23.03
N HIS A 262 -20.77 -5.44 -23.62
CA HIS A 262 -20.19 -5.65 -24.96
C HIS A 262 -18.80 -5.02 -25.14
N LEU A 263 -17.94 -5.11 -24.10
CA LEU A 263 -16.61 -4.52 -24.07
C LEU A 263 -15.47 -5.55 -24.15
N SER A 264 -15.76 -6.80 -24.51
CA SER A 264 -14.78 -7.90 -24.48
C SER A 264 -13.51 -7.63 -25.30
N ASP A 265 -13.62 -6.89 -26.40
CA ASP A 265 -12.49 -6.51 -27.26
C ASP A 265 -11.85 -5.17 -26.89
N ARG A 266 -12.36 -4.51 -25.83
CA ARG A 266 -11.98 -3.14 -25.43
C ARG A 266 -11.43 -3.05 -24.01
N VAL A 267 -11.61 -4.11 -23.20
CA VAL A 267 -11.10 -4.20 -21.83
C VAL A 267 -10.10 -5.33 -21.72
N VAL A 268 -8.88 -4.99 -21.41
CA VAL A 268 -7.76 -5.91 -21.32
C VAL A 268 -7.44 -6.21 -19.85
N PHE A 269 -7.57 -7.45 -19.44
CA PHE A 269 -7.09 -7.96 -18.15
C PHE A 269 -5.70 -8.56 -18.34
N THR A 270 -4.65 -7.89 -17.91
CA THR A 270 -3.28 -8.40 -18.08
C THR A 270 -2.91 -9.48 -17.07
N GLY A 271 -3.67 -9.61 -15.99
CA GLY A 271 -3.22 -10.34 -14.81
C GLY A 271 -2.12 -9.57 -14.06
N GLN A 272 -1.40 -10.28 -13.20
CA GLN A 272 -0.29 -9.69 -12.45
C GLN A 272 0.96 -9.64 -13.34
N ILE A 273 1.55 -8.47 -13.45
CA ILE A 273 2.84 -8.24 -14.11
C ILE A 273 3.95 -8.03 -13.07
N SER A 274 5.20 -8.11 -13.48
CA SER A 274 6.32 -7.88 -12.58
C SER A 274 6.40 -6.41 -12.14
N ARG A 275 6.97 -6.17 -10.96
CA ARG A 275 7.17 -4.82 -10.42
C ARG A 275 7.99 -3.92 -11.38
N ASN A 276 8.89 -4.52 -12.13
CA ASN A 276 9.77 -3.79 -13.06
C ASN A 276 9.05 -3.40 -14.36
N GLU A 277 7.98 -4.09 -14.74
CA GLU A 277 7.17 -3.76 -15.92
C GLU A 277 6.13 -2.68 -15.65
N VAL A 278 5.69 -2.51 -14.40
CA VAL A 278 4.66 -1.53 -14.03
C VAL A 278 4.95 -0.11 -14.54
N PRO A 279 6.19 0.44 -14.42
CA PRO A 279 6.47 1.78 -14.91
C PRO A 279 6.20 1.97 -16.39
N SER A 280 6.51 0.99 -17.27
CA SER A 280 6.29 1.10 -18.71
C SER A 280 4.80 1.25 -19.06
N TYR A 281 3.93 0.53 -18.36
CA TYR A 281 2.48 0.69 -18.54
C TYR A 281 1.97 2.03 -17.99
N LEU A 282 2.43 2.46 -16.81
CA LEU A 282 1.95 3.69 -16.19
C LEU A 282 2.37 4.94 -16.97
N THR A 283 3.61 5.01 -17.46
CA THR A 283 4.17 6.20 -18.15
C THR A 283 3.68 6.36 -19.59
N ASN A 284 3.10 5.31 -20.19
CA ASN A 284 2.59 5.34 -21.56
C ASN A 284 1.04 5.34 -21.64
N ALA A 285 0.34 5.36 -20.50
CA ALA A 285 -1.12 5.52 -20.48
C ALA A 285 -1.55 6.95 -20.90
N LYS A 286 -2.76 7.08 -21.44
CA LYS A 286 -3.39 8.40 -21.65
C LYS A 286 -3.96 8.95 -20.33
N ILE A 287 -4.60 8.12 -19.56
CA ILE A 287 -5.17 8.47 -18.26
C ILE A 287 -4.90 7.34 -17.28
N LEU A 288 -4.55 7.70 -16.06
CA LEU A 288 -4.50 6.78 -14.93
C LEU A 288 -5.77 6.97 -14.11
N ALA A 289 -6.55 5.91 -13.91
CA ALA A 289 -7.89 6.00 -13.35
C ALA A 289 -8.05 5.20 -12.05
N LEU A 290 -8.76 5.78 -11.06
CA LEU A 290 -9.08 5.12 -9.80
C LEU A 290 -10.47 5.57 -9.30
N ALA A 291 -11.49 4.77 -9.57
CA ALA A 291 -12.91 5.06 -9.26
C ALA A 291 -13.31 4.56 -7.85
N ARG A 292 -12.49 4.85 -6.84
CA ARG A 292 -12.63 4.34 -5.48
C ARG A 292 -13.99 4.71 -4.86
N PRO A 293 -14.79 3.74 -4.33
CA PRO A 293 -16.08 4.01 -3.71
C PRO A 293 -15.94 4.68 -2.34
N ALA A 294 -16.98 5.37 -1.90
CA ALA A 294 -17.08 5.90 -0.55
C ALA A 294 -17.21 4.74 0.45
N SER A 295 -16.28 4.66 1.40
CA SER A 295 -16.30 3.64 2.43
C SER A 295 -15.37 3.99 3.59
N ILE A 296 -15.60 3.41 4.78
CA ILE A 296 -14.70 3.60 5.93
C ILE A 296 -13.26 3.17 5.64
N VAL A 297 -13.07 2.22 4.72
CA VAL A 297 -11.74 1.77 4.27
C VAL A 297 -11.08 2.84 3.39
N ALA A 298 -11.88 3.53 2.56
CA ALA A 298 -11.40 4.65 1.76
C ALA A 298 -11.04 5.85 2.64
N GLU A 299 -11.87 6.17 3.63
CA GLU A 299 -11.63 7.27 4.58
C GLU A 299 -10.35 7.08 5.41
N ALA A 300 -10.09 5.87 5.87
CA ALA A 300 -8.95 5.60 6.74
C ALA A 300 -7.60 5.48 6.04
N GLY A 301 -7.58 5.31 4.72
CA GLY A 301 -6.37 5.03 3.97
C GLY A 301 -6.09 6.02 2.85
N PHE A 302 -4.84 6.03 2.40
CA PHE A 302 -4.44 6.67 1.14
C PHE A 302 -3.97 5.58 0.16
N PRO A 303 -4.50 5.52 -1.08
CA PRO A 303 -4.13 4.49 -2.04
C PRO A 303 -2.69 4.67 -2.52
N SER A 304 -1.81 3.72 -2.19
CA SER A 304 -0.38 3.78 -2.54
C SER A 304 -0.14 3.87 -4.06
N LYS A 305 -1.01 3.26 -4.87
CA LYS A 305 -0.95 3.37 -6.34
C LYS A 305 -1.05 4.81 -6.84
N LEU A 306 -1.75 5.69 -6.11
CA LEU A 306 -1.92 7.08 -6.50
C LEU A 306 -0.60 7.86 -6.46
N THR A 307 0.32 7.54 -5.54
CA THR A 307 1.66 8.15 -5.54
C THR A 307 2.52 7.65 -6.70
N GLU A 308 2.36 6.40 -7.13
CA GLU A 308 3.00 5.89 -8.35
C GLU A 308 2.42 6.57 -9.59
N TYR A 309 1.09 6.77 -9.65
CA TYR A 309 0.42 7.51 -10.74
C TYR A 309 0.94 8.95 -10.84
N LEU A 310 0.98 9.66 -9.72
CA LEU A 310 1.51 11.02 -9.67
C LEU A 310 2.96 11.11 -10.17
N SER A 311 3.77 10.08 -9.92
CA SER A 311 5.18 10.06 -10.34
C SER A 311 5.39 10.06 -11.86
N THR A 312 4.37 9.67 -12.62
CA THR A 312 4.46 9.56 -14.08
C THR A 312 4.27 10.89 -14.82
N GLY A 313 3.57 11.86 -14.22
CA GLY A 313 3.13 13.08 -14.89
C GLY A 313 2.01 12.84 -15.92
N ILE A 314 1.35 11.67 -15.91
CA ILE A 314 0.18 11.36 -16.72
C ILE A 314 -1.08 11.87 -16.01
N PRO A 315 -2.10 12.39 -16.74
CA PRO A 315 -3.36 12.82 -16.15
C PRO A 315 -4.02 11.73 -15.31
N ILE A 316 -4.47 12.11 -14.10
CA ILE A 316 -5.11 11.19 -13.17
C ILE A 316 -6.57 11.61 -12.99
N VAL A 317 -7.48 10.65 -13.18
CA VAL A 317 -8.89 10.78 -12.79
C VAL A 317 -9.15 9.90 -11.58
N VAL A 318 -9.62 10.52 -10.49
CA VAL A 318 -9.80 9.82 -9.22
C VAL A 318 -11.02 10.36 -8.46
N THR A 319 -11.68 9.51 -7.69
CA THR A 319 -12.79 9.93 -6.81
C THR A 319 -12.29 10.66 -5.56
N ALA A 320 -13.05 11.67 -5.11
CA ALA A 320 -12.74 12.51 -3.97
C ALA A 320 -13.13 11.84 -2.64
N VAL A 321 -12.40 10.80 -2.23
CA VAL A 321 -12.67 10.05 -0.99
C VAL A 321 -11.47 10.07 -0.03
N GLY A 322 -11.76 10.07 1.27
CA GLY A 322 -10.77 10.00 2.34
C GLY A 322 -9.70 11.10 2.27
N GLU A 323 -8.45 10.72 2.32
CA GLU A 323 -7.30 11.65 2.29
C GLU A 323 -7.00 12.21 0.88
N ILE A 324 -7.64 11.72 -0.18
CA ILE A 324 -7.35 12.15 -1.55
C ILE A 324 -7.56 13.67 -1.70
N PRO A 325 -8.70 14.27 -1.29
CA PRO A 325 -8.93 15.71 -1.42
C PRO A 325 -8.03 16.58 -0.53
N VAL A 326 -7.35 15.99 0.45
CA VAL A 326 -6.35 16.72 1.26
C VAL A 326 -5.16 17.14 0.40
N TYR A 327 -4.69 16.24 -0.45
CA TYR A 327 -3.49 16.43 -1.26
C TYR A 327 -3.79 16.84 -2.70
N LEU A 328 -4.88 16.34 -3.27
CA LEU A 328 -5.25 16.57 -4.66
C LEU A 328 -6.41 17.55 -4.75
N LYS A 329 -6.34 18.43 -5.77
CA LYS A 329 -7.35 19.45 -6.04
C LYS A 329 -7.79 19.35 -7.49
N ASP A 330 -9.10 19.29 -7.70
CA ASP A 330 -9.69 19.17 -9.05
C ASP A 330 -9.23 20.32 -9.95
N GLY A 331 -8.81 19.99 -11.17
CA GLY A 331 -8.34 20.93 -12.17
C GLY A 331 -7.03 21.66 -11.84
N SER A 332 -6.38 21.33 -10.69
CA SER A 332 -5.13 21.98 -10.28
C SER A 332 -3.93 21.04 -10.34
N ASN A 333 -4.05 19.82 -9.81
CA ASN A 333 -2.98 18.84 -9.76
C ASN A 333 -3.46 17.39 -10.00
N ALA A 334 -4.76 17.20 -10.18
CA ALA A 334 -5.42 15.97 -10.62
C ALA A 334 -6.85 16.33 -11.06
N PHE A 335 -7.61 15.33 -11.54
CA PHE A 335 -9.02 15.47 -11.86
C PHE A 335 -9.82 14.63 -10.85
N LEU A 336 -10.62 15.32 -10.03
CA LEU A 336 -11.41 14.71 -8.99
C LEU A 336 -12.90 14.73 -9.36
N CYS A 337 -13.60 13.68 -8.97
CA CYS A 337 -15.06 13.63 -9.07
C CYS A 337 -15.69 12.93 -7.87
N GLU A 338 -16.99 13.03 -7.72
CA GLU A 338 -17.73 12.35 -6.66
C GLU A 338 -17.64 10.82 -6.83
N PRO A 339 -17.59 10.07 -5.71
CA PRO A 339 -17.56 8.61 -5.74
C PRO A 339 -18.92 8.01 -6.13
N ASP A 340 -18.92 6.70 -6.40
CA ASP A 340 -20.09 5.84 -6.59
C ASP A 340 -21.01 6.22 -7.78
N ASN A 341 -20.52 7.03 -8.73
CA ASN A 341 -21.25 7.47 -9.91
C ASN A 341 -20.44 7.24 -11.19
N PRO A 342 -20.76 6.20 -11.99
CA PRO A 342 -20.09 5.92 -13.25
C PRO A 342 -20.22 7.01 -14.31
N GLU A 343 -21.36 7.71 -14.35
CA GLU A 343 -21.65 8.77 -15.31
C GLU A 343 -20.75 9.98 -15.06
N ILE A 344 -20.66 10.45 -13.82
CA ILE A 344 -19.79 11.57 -13.42
C ILE A 344 -18.31 11.20 -13.65
N PHE A 345 -17.93 9.96 -13.35
CA PHE A 345 -16.56 9.51 -13.61
C PHE A 345 -16.24 9.47 -15.11
N ALA A 346 -17.21 9.03 -15.94
CA ALA A 346 -17.08 9.05 -17.40
C ALA A 346 -16.97 10.47 -17.97
N GLU A 347 -17.80 11.42 -17.49
CA GLU A 347 -17.71 12.83 -17.86
C GLU A 347 -16.34 13.42 -17.57
N LYS A 348 -15.75 13.08 -16.41
CA LYS A 348 -14.41 13.54 -16.05
C LYS A 348 -13.33 12.93 -16.96
N LEU A 349 -13.44 11.65 -17.33
CA LEU A 349 -12.53 11.00 -18.30
C LEU A 349 -12.65 11.66 -19.67
N LEU A 350 -13.87 11.91 -20.16
CA LEU A 350 -14.13 12.61 -21.42
C LEU A 350 -13.52 14.01 -21.41
N PHE A 351 -13.75 14.78 -20.35
CA PHE A 351 -13.19 16.12 -20.19
C PHE A 351 -11.66 16.13 -20.31
N VAL A 352 -10.99 15.16 -19.68
CA VAL A 352 -9.53 15.03 -19.73
C VAL A 352 -9.04 14.73 -21.14
N LEU A 353 -9.71 13.83 -21.87
CA LEU A 353 -9.35 13.50 -23.26
C LEU A 353 -9.58 14.67 -24.21
N ASP A 354 -10.69 15.39 -24.05
CA ASP A 354 -11.00 16.57 -24.87
C ASP A 354 -10.03 17.73 -24.64
N ASN A 355 -9.43 17.83 -23.45
CA ASN A 355 -8.54 18.91 -23.03
C ASN A 355 -7.13 18.40 -22.71
N TYR A 356 -6.65 17.41 -23.45
CA TYR A 356 -5.48 16.60 -23.08
C TYR A 356 -4.19 17.41 -22.86
N SER A 357 -3.93 18.45 -23.68
CA SER A 357 -2.75 19.31 -23.50
C SER A 357 -2.76 20.01 -22.14
N ASN A 358 -3.89 20.62 -21.76
CA ASN A 358 -4.05 21.25 -20.44
C ASN A 358 -4.01 20.21 -19.31
N ALA A 359 -4.54 19.01 -19.56
CA ALA A 359 -4.53 17.93 -18.57
C ALA A 359 -3.09 17.46 -18.25
N LEU A 360 -2.18 17.48 -19.19
CA LEU A 360 -0.76 17.20 -18.95
C LEU A 360 -0.09 18.26 -18.06
N ASP A 361 -0.43 19.53 -18.20
CA ASP A 361 0.10 20.58 -17.33
C ASP A 361 -0.38 20.43 -15.89
N ILE A 362 -1.66 20.11 -15.72
CA ILE A 362 -2.27 19.77 -14.41
C ILE A 362 -1.57 18.54 -13.79
N ALA A 363 -1.32 17.51 -14.60
CA ALA A 363 -0.64 16.29 -14.13
C ALA A 363 0.80 16.58 -13.65
N ARG A 364 1.55 17.46 -14.36
CA ARG A 364 2.88 17.90 -13.93
C ARG A 364 2.86 18.62 -12.58
N ASN A 365 1.79 19.37 -12.27
CA ASN A 365 1.63 19.96 -10.94
C ASN A 365 1.40 18.88 -9.87
N GLY A 366 0.65 17.83 -10.18
CA GLY A 366 0.49 16.66 -9.29
C GLY A 366 1.81 15.92 -9.06
N GLN A 367 2.64 15.79 -10.09
CA GLN A 367 3.95 15.15 -10.01
C GLN A 367 4.87 15.83 -8.99
N LYS A 368 4.82 17.15 -8.82
CA LYS A 368 5.63 17.88 -7.83
C LYS A 368 5.39 17.42 -6.38
N LEU A 369 4.22 16.86 -6.08
CA LEU A 369 3.94 16.30 -4.74
C LEU A 369 4.81 15.07 -4.43
N THR A 370 5.28 14.38 -5.45
CA THR A 370 6.15 13.20 -5.27
C THR A 370 7.59 13.58 -4.95
N GLU A 371 7.97 14.82 -5.21
CA GLU A 371 9.28 15.38 -4.85
C GLU A 371 9.28 16.00 -3.44
N THR A 372 8.11 16.24 -2.88
CA THR A 372 7.90 16.88 -1.57
C THR A 372 7.16 15.95 -0.60
N THR A 373 5.84 16.02 -0.59
CA THR A 373 4.96 15.34 0.38
C THR A 373 5.10 13.81 0.34
N PHE A 374 5.18 13.22 -0.87
CA PHE A 374 5.26 11.77 -1.04
C PHE A 374 6.68 11.27 -1.27
N ASN A 375 7.69 12.14 -1.11
CA ASN A 375 9.10 11.80 -1.28
C ASN A 375 9.55 10.86 -0.16
N TYR A 376 10.03 9.67 -0.53
CA TYR A 376 10.46 8.67 0.42
C TYR A 376 11.67 9.10 1.28
N ARG A 377 12.61 9.89 0.73
CA ARG A 377 13.79 10.40 1.46
C ARG A 377 13.36 11.35 2.57
N PHE A 378 12.48 12.28 2.21
CA PHE A 378 11.92 13.25 3.15
C PHE A 378 11.13 12.57 4.26
N GLN A 379 10.26 11.62 3.91
CA GLN A 379 9.45 10.92 4.90
C GLN A 379 10.30 10.01 5.80
N ALA A 380 11.31 9.32 5.28
CA ALA A 380 12.22 8.52 6.08
C ALA A 380 12.97 9.38 7.13
N LYS A 381 13.44 10.59 6.75
CA LYS A 381 14.06 11.53 7.69
C LYS A 381 13.08 11.97 8.78
N ARG A 382 11.84 12.31 8.42
CA ARG A 382 10.80 12.66 9.40
C ARG A 382 10.48 11.53 10.36
N ILE A 383 10.44 10.28 9.88
CA ILE A 383 10.23 9.09 10.72
C ILE A 383 11.41 8.92 11.69
N GLU A 384 12.64 9.07 11.20
CA GLU A 384 13.84 9.00 12.04
C GLU A 384 13.81 10.06 13.16
N GLU A 385 13.51 11.31 12.81
CA GLU A 385 13.39 12.41 13.76
C GLU A 385 12.30 12.12 14.81
N PHE A 386 11.12 11.65 14.36
CA PHE A 386 10.04 11.26 15.28
C PHE A 386 10.49 10.14 16.23
N ILE A 387 11.15 9.09 15.72
CA ILE A 387 11.66 8.00 16.57
C ILE A 387 12.63 8.55 17.64
N LYS A 388 13.46 9.53 17.31
CA LYS A 388 14.40 10.14 18.27
C LYS A 388 13.69 10.90 19.40
N THR A 389 12.48 11.40 19.18
CA THR A 389 11.69 12.12 20.21
C THR A 389 10.96 11.20 21.19
N LEU A 390 10.83 9.91 20.89
CA LEU A 390 10.19 8.91 21.73
C LEU A 390 11.11 8.46 22.86
#